data_642ae720f763e8af1215a658e6b722db
#
_entry.id   642ae720f763e8af1215a658e6b722db
#
_cell.length_a   1.000
_cell.length_b   1.000
_cell.length_c   1.000
_cell.angle_alpha   90.00
_cell.angle_beta   90.00
_cell.angle_gamma   90.00
#
_symmetry.space_group_name_H-M   'P 1'
#
loop_
_entity.id
_entity.type
_entity.pdbx_description
1 polymer ?
#
loop_
_entity_poly.entity_id
_entity_poly.type
_entity_poly.pdbx_seq_one_letter_code
_entity_poly.pdbx_strand_id
1 'polypeptide(L)'
;MNRPLGFLPWLPDALAPEYDIIQAMIDARKSQNLTQKELSDRTGITQADISRIEKGTRNPSLEMLKRLALGLGMQLKVEFIKPSKS
;
A
#
# COMPACT_ATOMS: atom_id res chain seq x y z
N MET A 1 -14.68 -6.29 -19.52
CA MET A 1 -13.43 -5.78 -18.98
C MET A 1 -13.41 -5.90 -17.46
N ASN A 2 -12.38 -6.50 -16.93
CA ASN A 2 -12.31 -6.74 -15.49
C ASN A 2 -11.78 -5.52 -14.77
N ARG A 3 -12.52 -5.08 -13.77
CA ARG A 3 -12.12 -3.98 -12.92
C ARG A 3 -12.04 -4.48 -11.49
N PRO A 4 -11.13 -3.93 -10.68
CA PRO A 4 -11.06 -4.34 -9.28
C PRO A 4 -12.33 -3.94 -8.54
N LEU A 5 -12.59 -4.66 -7.46
CA LEU A 5 -13.68 -4.29 -6.57
C LEU A 5 -13.44 -2.87 -6.08
N GLY A 6 -14.51 -2.09 -6.04
CA GLY A 6 -14.40 -0.71 -5.65
C GLY A 6 -14.09 0.24 -6.79
N PHE A 7 -13.93 -0.29 -8.00
CA PHE A 7 -13.71 0.57 -9.15
C PHE A 7 -14.93 1.44 -9.39
N LEU A 8 -14.70 2.72 -9.55
CA LEU A 8 -15.75 3.68 -9.87
C LEU A 8 -15.58 4.08 -11.33
N PRO A 9 -16.58 3.83 -12.18
CA PRO A 9 -16.43 4.08 -13.62
C PRO A 9 -16.03 5.51 -13.97
N TRP A 10 -16.42 6.45 -13.11
CA TRP A 10 -16.14 7.86 -13.34
C TRP A 10 -14.80 8.30 -12.74
N LEU A 11 -14.11 7.40 -12.06
CA LEU A 11 -12.85 7.73 -11.38
C LEU A 11 -11.72 6.97 -12.07
N PRO A 12 -10.74 7.68 -12.66
CA PRO A 12 -9.59 6.99 -13.26
C PRO A 12 -8.81 6.21 -12.21
N ASP A 13 -8.28 5.05 -12.61
CA ASP A 13 -7.47 4.23 -11.74
C ASP A 13 -6.27 5.00 -11.18
N ALA A 14 -5.73 5.91 -11.98
CA ALA A 14 -4.58 6.71 -11.56
C ALA A 14 -4.89 7.60 -10.37
N LEU A 15 -6.17 7.80 -10.04
CA LEU A 15 -6.56 8.62 -8.90
C LEU A 15 -6.91 7.78 -7.67
N ALA A 16 -6.47 6.52 -7.64
CA ALA A 16 -6.68 5.65 -6.49
C ALA A 16 -5.34 5.18 -5.90
N PRO A 17 -4.45 6.11 -5.52
CA PRO A 17 -3.10 5.74 -5.08
C PRO A 17 -3.07 4.90 -3.80
N GLU A 18 -4.03 5.08 -2.90
CA GLU A 18 -4.05 4.28 -1.67
C GLU A 18 -4.19 2.80 -1.99
N TYR A 19 -5.06 2.49 -2.94
CA TYR A 19 -5.25 1.10 -3.34
C TYR A 19 -3.98 0.52 -3.93
N ASP A 20 -3.32 1.28 -4.80
CA ASP A 20 -2.10 0.81 -5.46
C ASP A 20 -0.98 0.60 -4.45
N ILE A 21 -0.83 1.50 -3.49
CA ILE A 21 0.22 1.40 -2.47
C ILE A 21 -0.03 0.19 -1.58
N ILE A 22 -1.28 0.00 -1.16
CA ILE A 22 -1.62 -1.14 -0.30
C ILE A 22 -1.36 -2.45 -1.03
N GLN A 23 -1.77 -2.55 -2.28
CA GLN A 23 -1.56 -3.75 -3.05
C GLN A 23 -0.07 -4.04 -3.25
N ALA A 24 0.70 -3.00 -3.54
CA ALA A 24 2.15 -3.14 -3.71
C ALA A 24 2.80 -3.63 -2.42
N MET A 25 2.33 -3.14 -1.27
CA MET A 25 2.84 -3.57 0.03
C MET A 25 2.54 -5.04 0.28
N ILE A 26 1.30 -5.46 0.01
CA ILE A 26 0.90 -6.84 0.18
C ILE A 26 1.71 -7.76 -0.71
N ASP A 27 1.86 -7.38 -1.98
CA ASP A 27 2.60 -8.18 -2.94
C ASP A 27 4.08 -8.30 -2.54
N ALA A 28 4.68 -7.21 -2.09
CA ALA A 28 6.07 -7.24 -1.66
C ALA A 28 6.25 -8.13 -0.44
N ARG A 29 5.33 -8.04 0.52
CA ARG A 29 5.39 -8.88 1.71
C ARG A 29 5.30 -10.36 1.35
N LYS A 30 4.31 -10.68 0.51
CA LYS A 30 4.08 -12.08 0.14
C LYS A 30 5.21 -12.64 -0.72
N SER A 31 5.78 -11.83 -1.61
CA SER A 31 6.87 -12.29 -2.45
C SER A 31 8.12 -12.62 -1.64
N GLN A 32 8.25 -12.04 -0.45
CA GLN A 32 9.36 -12.32 0.44
C GLN A 32 9.01 -13.36 1.50
N ASN A 33 7.82 -13.93 1.42
CA ASN A 33 7.32 -14.92 2.38
C ASN A 33 7.32 -14.38 3.81
N LEU A 34 7.02 -13.09 3.95
CA LEU A 34 6.94 -12.46 5.26
C LEU A 34 5.51 -12.51 5.77
N THR A 35 5.35 -12.90 7.04
CA THR A 35 4.05 -12.79 7.69
C THR A 35 3.83 -11.34 8.13
N GLN A 36 2.58 -11.02 8.45
CA GLN A 36 2.28 -9.70 9.01
C GLN A 36 3.05 -9.48 10.33
N LYS A 37 3.20 -10.55 11.11
CA LYS A 37 3.94 -10.46 12.37
C LYS A 37 5.40 -10.14 12.11
N GLU A 38 6.01 -10.80 11.14
CA GLU A 38 7.41 -10.53 10.82
C GLU A 38 7.61 -9.11 10.32
N LEU A 39 6.68 -8.63 9.51
CA LEU A 39 6.75 -7.24 9.05
C LEU A 39 6.58 -6.28 10.23
N SER A 40 5.69 -6.61 11.15
CA SER A 40 5.50 -5.83 12.38
C SER A 40 6.82 -5.75 13.15
N ASP A 41 7.49 -6.88 13.30
CA ASP A 41 8.75 -6.91 14.05
C ASP A 41 9.83 -6.05 13.39
N ARG A 42 9.85 -6.02 12.07
CA ARG A 42 10.84 -5.23 11.33
C ARG A 42 10.58 -3.73 11.37
N THR A 43 9.31 -3.34 11.45
CA THR A 43 8.92 -1.94 11.27
C THR A 43 8.59 -1.24 12.58
N GLY A 44 8.30 -2.00 13.63
CA GLY A 44 7.79 -1.42 14.86
C GLY A 44 6.33 -1.02 14.79
N ILE A 45 5.65 -1.33 13.68
CA ILE A 45 4.21 -1.10 13.54
C ILE A 45 3.49 -2.34 14.01
N THR A 46 2.43 -2.17 14.80
CA THR A 46 1.73 -3.34 15.36
C THR A 46 1.13 -4.19 14.23
N GLN A 47 1.05 -5.48 14.48
CA GLN A 47 0.43 -6.39 13.51
C GLN A 47 -1.02 -6.02 13.24
N ALA A 48 -1.73 -5.55 14.26
CA ALA A 48 -3.11 -5.12 14.08
C ALA A 48 -3.20 -3.95 13.11
N ASP A 49 -2.29 -3.00 13.19
CA ASP A 49 -2.28 -1.86 12.28
C ASP A 49 -1.94 -2.31 10.86
N ILE A 50 -0.96 -3.20 10.71
CA ILE A 50 -0.62 -3.73 9.38
C ILE A 50 -1.84 -4.43 8.78
N SER A 51 -2.54 -5.22 9.58
CA SER A 51 -3.74 -5.91 9.11
C SER A 51 -4.81 -4.93 8.65
N ARG A 52 -5.03 -3.86 9.42
CA ARG A 52 -6.02 -2.86 9.05
C ARG A 52 -5.65 -2.11 7.78
N ILE A 53 -4.37 -1.80 7.62
CA ILE A 53 -3.89 -1.14 6.42
C ILE A 53 -4.12 -2.06 5.21
N GLU A 54 -3.78 -3.33 5.32
CA GLU A 54 -3.95 -4.28 4.22
C GLU A 54 -5.40 -4.48 3.85
N LYS A 55 -6.30 -4.36 4.83
CA LYS A 55 -7.74 -4.47 4.58
C LYS A 55 -8.36 -3.18 4.07
N GLY A 56 -7.61 -2.09 4.06
CA GLY A 56 -8.13 -0.82 3.63
C GLY A 56 -8.98 -0.11 4.67
N THR A 57 -8.96 -0.56 5.92
CA THR A 57 -9.75 0.07 6.99
C THR A 57 -8.97 1.12 7.76
N ARG A 58 -7.71 1.30 7.45
CA ARG A 58 -6.88 2.34 8.04
C ARG A 58 -5.99 2.94 6.98
N ASN A 59 -5.97 4.26 6.90
CA ASN A 59 -5.05 4.97 6.00
C ASN A 59 -3.70 5.13 6.70
N PRO A 60 -2.64 4.58 6.12
CA PRO A 60 -1.32 4.76 6.71
C PRO A 60 -0.84 6.20 6.50
N SER A 61 -0.12 6.72 7.50
CA SER A 61 0.54 7.99 7.34
C SER A 61 1.76 7.81 6.43
N LEU A 62 2.29 8.92 5.94
CA LEU A 62 3.50 8.87 5.12
C LEU A 62 4.65 8.25 5.92
N GLU A 63 4.72 8.57 7.21
CA GLU A 63 5.75 7.99 8.07
C GLU A 63 5.63 6.47 8.15
N MET A 64 4.41 5.98 8.31
CA MET A 64 4.18 4.54 8.35
C MET A 64 4.54 3.87 7.02
N LEU A 65 4.21 4.51 5.92
CA LEU A 65 4.55 3.98 4.60
C LEU A 65 6.06 3.88 4.43
N LYS A 66 6.80 4.87 4.91
CA LYS A 66 8.26 4.85 4.85
C LYS A 66 8.83 3.71 5.67
N ARG A 67 8.28 3.48 6.86
CA ARG A 67 8.72 2.37 7.70
C ARG A 67 8.42 1.03 7.04
N LEU A 68 7.23 0.89 6.45
CA LEU A 68 6.85 -0.33 5.78
C LEU A 68 7.78 -0.61 4.59
N ALA A 69 8.09 0.40 3.82
CA ALA A 69 8.99 0.25 2.69
C ALA A 69 10.37 -0.23 3.17
N LEU A 70 10.90 0.40 4.22
CA LEU A 70 12.20 -0.02 4.76
C LEU A 70 12.17 -1.46 5.25
N GLY A 71 11.10 -1.85 5.94
CA GLY A 71 10.95 -3.22 6.42
C GLY A 71 10.86 -4.23 5.30
N LEU A 72 10.43 -3.81 4.14
CA LEU A 72 10.34 -4.65 2.95
C LEU A 72 11.59 -4.56 2.08
N GLY A 73 12.60 -3.80 2.51
CA GLY A 73 13.80 -3.62 1.71
C GLY A 73 13.56 -2.80 0.47
N MET A 74 12.57 -1.95 0.48
CA MET A 74 12.17 -1.16 -0.68
C MET A 74 12.27 0.32 -0.37
N GLN A 75 12.20 1.12 -1.42
CA GLN A 75 12.23 2.56 -1.30
C GLN A 75 10.86 3.12 -1.69
N LEU A 76 10.30 3.96 -0.84
CA LEU A 76 9.04 4.62 -1.14
C LEU A 76 9.28 5.82 -2.03
N LYS A 77 8.50 5.91 -3.11
CA LYS A 77 8.52 7.05 -3.99
C LYS A 77 7.11 7.62 -4.09
N VAL A 78 6.96 8.88 -3.79
CA VAL A 78 5.68 9.58 -3.89
C VAL A 78 5.89 10.82 -4.75
N GLU A 79 5.02 10.99 -5.75
CA GLU A 79 5.12 12.15 -6.60
C GLU A 79 3.74 12.56 -7.11
N PHE A 80 3.61 13.86 -7.37
CA PHE A 80 2.41 14.36 -8.01
C PHE A 80 2.64 14.31 -9.51
N ILE A 81 1.70 13.67 -10.20
CA ILE A 81 1.80 13.47 -11.64
C ILE A 81 0.62 14.14 -12.29
N LYS A 82 0.89 14.91 -13.34
CA LYS A 82 -0.19 15.46 -14.12
C LYS A 82 -0.90 14.33 -14.86
N PRO A 83 -2.24 14.36 -14.92
CA PRO A 83 -2.95 13.38 -15.75
C PRO A 83 -2.46 13.46 -17.18
N SER A 84 -2.41 12.31 -17.85
CA SER A 84 -1.95 12.26 -19.23
C SER A 84 -2.91 13.04 -20.14
N LYS A 85 -4.11 13.24 -19.68
CA LYS A 85 -5.10 14.00 -20.43
C LYS A 85 -5.67 15.07 -19.54
N SER A 86 -5.39 16.28 -19.86
CA SER A 86 -5.85 17.43 -19.08
C SER A 86 -7.12 18.03 -19.65
#